data_99c31a8ec7df6a130c758de857ef4769
#
_entry.id   99c31a8ec7df6a130c758de857ef4769
#
_cell.length_a   1.000
_cell.length_b   1.000
_cell.length_c   1.000
_cell.angle_alpha   90.00
_cell.angle_beta   90.00
_cell.angle_gamma   90.00
#
_symmetry.space_group_name_H-M   'P 1'
#
loop_
_entity.id
_entity.type
_entity.pdbx_description
1 polymer ?
#
loop_
_entity_poly.entity_id
_entity_poly.type
_entity_poly.pdbx_seq_one_letter_code
_entity_poly.pdbx_strand_id
1 'polypeptide(L)'
;MANYKNGKAHENDIDENGKYIVINSKFVSTDGEVKKYSNKQNEPLNKNDIAFVLSDVPNGKAISKTFLVDKSSKYTLNQRIAGITPHEDINPKYLAITMNRNKYFLQFDDGVKQTNLSLDDMQKFENYYPTKEEQDKIGRFFEKIDNLITLHQRKLFLKYKKIVL
;
A
#
# COMPACT_ATOMS: atom_id res chain seq x y z
N MET A 1 -2.49 -16.73 7.50
CA MET A 1 -2.90 -15.33 7.30
C MET A 1 -2.60 -14.83 5.88
N ALA A 2 -1.33 -14.80 5.44
CA ALA A 2 -0.95 -14.32 4.11
C ALA A 2 0.39 -14.86 3.65
N ASN A 3 0.65 -14.82 2.34
CA ASN A 3 1.95 -15.05 1.74
C ASN A 3 2.64 -13.70 1.52
N TYR A 4 3.97 -13.67 1.69
CA TYR A 4 4.79 -12.46 1.60
C TYR A 4 5.87 -12.62 0.54
N LYS A 5 6.17 -11.54 -0.19
CA LYS A 5 7.28 -11.48 -1.15
C LYS A 5 7.92 -10.10 -1.15
N ASN A 6 9.20 -10.02 -1.47
CA ASN A 6 9.89 -8.73 -1.69
C ASN A 6 9.71 -8.25 -3.13
N GLY A 7 9.64 -6.94 -3.30
CA GLY A 7 9.75 -6.32 -4.62
C GLY A 7 11.18 -6.41 -5.18
N LYS A 8 11.32 -6.03 -6.44
CA LYS A 8 12.59 -6.04 -7.20
C LYS A 8 12.96 -4.65 -7.69
N ALA A 9 14.26 -4.42 -7.86
CA ALA A 9 14.77 -3.17 -8.43
C ALA A 9 14.23 -2.92 -9.85
N HIS A 10 13.98 -1.64 -10.16
CA HIS A 10 13.49 -1.18 -11.46
C HIS A 10 14.32 -0.03 -12.03
N GLU A 11 15.50 0.25 -11.46
CA GLU A 11 16.29 1.43 -11.84
C GLU A 11 16.60 1.49 -13.35
N ASN A 12 16.84 0.33 -13.96
CA ASN A 12 17.15 0.21 -15.40
C ASN A 12 15.93 0.05 -16.31
N ASP A 13 14.72 -0.03 -15.73
CA ASP A 13 13.49 -0.32 -16.47
C ASP A 13 12.48 0.84 -16.38
N ILE A 14 12.86 1.95 -15.74
CA ILE A 14 12.01 3.14 -15.62
C ILE A 14 11.87 3.82 -16.99
N ASP A 15 10.63 4.07 -17.39
CA ASP A 15 10.26 4.73 -18.63
C ASP A 15 8.98 5.52 -18.42
N GLU A 16 8.96 6.81 -18.77
CA GLU A 16 7.79 7.68 -18.61
C GLU A 16 6.56 7.18 -19.39
N ASN A 17 6.78 6.46 -20.50
CA ASN A 17 5.75 5.83 -21.31
C ASN A 17 5.53 4.36 -20.95
N GLY A 18 6.09 3.89 -19.83
CA GLY A 18 6.02 2.51 -19.38
C GLY A 18 4.58 2.06 -19.12
N LYS A 19 4.34 0.78 -19.35
CA LYS A 19 3.01 0.15 -19.23
C LYS A 19 2.60 -0.10 -17.77
N TYR A 20 3.57 -0.32 -16.88
CA TYR A 20 3.32 -0.74 -15.50
C TYR A 20 3.66 0.37 -14.51
N ILE A 21 2.80 0.57 -13.51
CA ILE A 21 3.06 1.51 -12.43
C ILE A 21 3.98 0.84 -11.41
N VAL A 22 5.10 1.49 -11.10
CA VAL A 22 6.06 1.03 -10.08
C VAL A 22 5.59 1.49 -8.71
N ILE A 23 5.20 0.54 -7.86
CA ILE A 23 4.87 0.82 -6.46
C ILE A 23 6.17 0.97 -5.68
N ASN A 24 6.47 2.18 -5.25
CA ASN A 24 7.55 2.54 -4.35
C ASN A 24 7.00 3.30 -3.13
N SER A 25 7.86 3.64 -2.16
CA SER A 25 7.45 4.35 -0.94
C SER A 25 6.75 5.68 -1.24
N LYS A 26 7.19 6.41 -2.29
CA LYS A 26 6.56 7.68 -2.68
C LYS A 26 5.15 7.46 -3.24
N PHE A 27 4.96 6.46 -4.10
CA PHE A 27 3.63 6.08 -4.59
C PHE A 27 2.68 5.78 -3.44
N VAL A 28 3.10 4.91 -2.51
CA VAL A 28 2.26 4.51 -1.36
C VAL A 28 2.01 5.70 -0.43
N SER A 29 3.03 6.52 -0.13
CA SER A 29 2.90 7.65 0.79
C SER A 29 2.04 8.80 0.26
N THR A 30 1.85 8.87 -1.06
CA THR A 30 1.01 9.87 -1.74
C THR A 30 -0.29 9.29 -2.28
N ASP A 31 -0.71 8.12 -1.78
CA ASP A 31 -1.95 7.43 -2.16
C ASP A 31 -2.11 7.28 -3.70
N GLY A 32 -0.98 7.06 -4.39
CA GLY A 32 -0.91 6.86 -5.83
C GLY A 32 -0.90 8.15 -6.68
N GLU A 33 -0.76 9.33 -6.08
CA GLU A 33 -0.65 10.59 -6.84
C GLU A 33 0.67 10.67 -7.60
N VAL A 34 1.79 10.32 -6.95
CA VAL A 34 3.11 10.32 -7.59
C VAL A 34 3.41 8.94 -8.16
N LYS A 35 3.51 8.86 -9.49
CA LYS A 35 3.73 7.61 -10.22
C LYS A 35 5.07 7.61 -10.92
N LYS A 36 5.68 6.43 -10.96
CA LYS A 36 6.75 6.09 -11.91
C LYS A 36 6.27 4.91 -12.73
N TYR A 37 6.72 4.82 -13.97
CA TYR A 37 6.31 3.76 -14.87
C TYR A 37 7.51 2.91 -15.29
N SER A 38 7.24 1.68 -15.71
CA SER A 38 8.21 0.72 -16.19
C SER A 38 7.65 -0.07 -17.37
N ASN A 39 8.51 -0.41 -18.33
CA ASN A 39 8.17 -1.33 -19.41
C ASN A 39 8.19 -2.80 -18.98
N LYS A 40 8.83 -3.11 -17.85
CA LYS A 40 8.90 -4.46 -17.29
C LYS A 40 8.10 -4.58 -15.99
N GLN A 41 7.52 -5.73 -15.81
CA GLN A 41 6.79 -6.12 -14.61
C GLN A 41 7.60 -7.18 -13.86
N ASN A 42 8.71 -6.73 -13.21
CA ASN A 42 9.65 -7.63 -12.54
C ASN A 42 9.05 -8.36 -11.34
N GLU A 43 8.09 -7.75 -10.67
CA GLU A 43 7.37 -8.34 -9.55
C GLU A 43 5.89 -7.95 -9.59
N PRO A 44 5.04 -8.72 -10.32
CA PRO A 44 3.63 -8.41 -10.52
C PRO A 44 2.81 -8.53 -9.25
N LEU A 45 1.72 -7.76 -9.20
CA LEU A 45 0.67 -7.86 -8.17
C LEU A 45 -0.67 -8.18 -8.82
N ASN A 46 -1.47 -8.95 -8.10
CA ASN A 46 -2.85 -9.21 -8.43
C ASN A 46 -3.80 -8.27 -7.69
N LYS A 47 -5.02 -8.16 -8.18
CA LYS A 47 -6.09 -7.48 -7.45
C LYS A 47 -6.25 -8.13 -6.06
N ASN A 48 -6.42 -7.30 -5.04
CA ASN A 48 -6.51 -7.66 -3.63
C ASN A 48 -5.17 -8.03 -2.96
N ASP A 49 -4.04 -8.06 -3.70
CA ASP A 49 -2.74 -8.01 -3.04
C ASP A 49 -2.56 -6.67 -2.33
N ILE A 50 -1.69 -6.64 -1.33
CA ILE A 50 -1.37 -5.43 -0.57
C ILE A 50 0.11 -5.13 -0.76
N ALA A 51 0.43 -3.91 -1.19
CA ALA A 51 1.80 -3.40 -1.15
C ALA A 51 2.05 -2.75 0.21
N PHE A 52 3.17 -3.10 0.85
CA PHE A 52 3.53 -2.66 2.19
C PHE A 52 4.93 -2.05 2.19
N VAL A 53 5.09 -0.84 2.74
CA VAL A 53 6.36 -0.13 2.77
C VAL A 53 7.27 -0.69 3.85
N LEU A 54 8.40 -1.28 3.41
CA LEU A 54 9.40 -1.88 4.30
C LEU A 54 10.46 -0.89 4.80
N SER A 55 10.67 0.24 4.10
CA SER A 55 11.79 1.13 4.40
C SER A 55 11.42 2.59 4.27
N ASP A 56 11.86 3.39 5.26
CA ASP A 56 11.68 4.84 5.28
C ASP A 56 12.84 5.54 6.00
N VAL A 57 12.96 6.84 5.79
CA VAL A 57 13.87 7.71 6.55
C VAL A 57 13.47 7.78 8.03
N PRO A 58 14.38 8.19 8.95
CA PRO A 58 14.04 8.37 10.37
C PRO A 58 12.81 9.28 10.54
N ASN A 59 11.91 8.89 11.42
CA ASN A 59 10.63 9.58 11.65
C ASN A 59 9.78 9.76 10.37
N GLY A 60 10.00 8.92 9.37
CA GLY A 60 9.30 8.93 8.11
C GLY A 60 7.82 8.57 8.24
N LYS A 61 7.02 9.09 7.33
CA LYS A 61 5.56 8.85 7.32
C LYS A 61 5.13 7.70 6.41
N ALA A 62 6.08 7.11 5.66
CA ALA A 62 5.78 6.04 4.73
C ALA A 62 5.97 4.63 5.31
N ILE A 63 6.82 4.46 6.32
CA ILE A 63 7.05 3.14 6.93
C ILE A 63 5.74 2.45 7.31
N SER A 64 5.60 1.18 7.00
CA SER A 64 4.41 0.34 7.19
C SER A 64 3.09 0.87 6.60
N LYS A 65 3.13 1.90 5.73
CA LYS A 65 1.96 2.24 4.92
C LYS A 65 1.61 1.12 3.96
N THR A 66 0.32 0.97 3.70
CA THR A 66 -0.22 -0.05 2.81
C THR A 66 -0.92 0.57 1.60
N PHE A 67 -0.92 -0.15 0.49
CA PHE A 67 -1.72 0.14 -0.69
C PHE A 67 -2.43 -1.13 -1.13
N LEU A 68 -3.76 -1.14 -1.14
CA LEU A 68 -4.56 -2.24 -1.62
C LEU A 68 -4.67 -2.18 -3.15
N VAL A 69 -4.23 -3.24 -3.82
CA VAL A 69 -4.19 -3.31 -5.29
C VAL A 69 -5.60 -3.42 -5.88
N ASP A 70 -5.95 -2.45 -6.72
CA ASP A 70 -7.28 -2.33 -7.36
C ASP A 70 -7.43 -3.20 -8.61
N LYS A 71 -6.32 -3.51 -9.31
CA LYS A 71 -6.33 -4.18 -10.61
C LYS A 71 -5.09 -5.05 -10.81
N SER A 72 -5.29 -6.29 -11.26
CA SER A 72 -4.22 -7.19 -11.66
C SER A 72 -3.45 -6.68 -12.88
N SER A 73 -2.20 -7.07 -13.00
CA SER A 73 -1.33 -6.77 -14.15
C SER A 73 -1.12 -5.27 -14.46
N LYS A 74 -1.37 -4.41 -13.48
CA LYS A 74 -1.21 -2.94 -13.60
C LYS A 74 0.05 -2.44 -12.90
N TYR A 75 0.47 -3.15 -11.86
CA TYR A 75 1.51 -2.71 -10.95
C TYR A 75 2.68 -3.68 -10.90
N THR A 76 3.84 -3.16 -10.53
CA THR A 76 5.04 -3.92 -10.21
C THR A 76 5.69 -3.37 -8.94
N LEU A 77 6.17 -4.26 -8.05
CA LEU A 77 6.74 -3.85 -6.76
C LEU A 77 8.21 -3.45 -6.88
N ASN A 78 8.57 -2.31 -6.31
CA ASN A 78 9.97 -1.92 -6.12
C ASN A 78 10.59 -2.61 -4.90
N GLN A 79 11.92 -2.69 -4.85
CA GLN A 79 12.75 -3.45 -3.90
C GLN A 79 12.53 -3.15 -2.40
N ARG A 80 11.94 -2.01 -2.03
CA ARG A 80 11.66 -1.61 -0.64
C ARG A 80 10.20 -1.74 -0.25
N ILE A 81 9.46 -2.49 -1.04
CA ILE A 81 8.04 -2.76 -0.83
C ILE A 81 7.83 -4.26 -0.77
N ALA A 82 7.11 -4.74 0.24
CA ALA A 82 6.63 -6.11 0.26
C ALA A 82 5.28 -6.22 -0.44
N GLY A 83 5.08 -7.33 -1.12
CA GLY A 83 3.78 -7.80 -1.59
C GLY A 83 3.20 -8.79 -0.57
N ILE A 84 1.95 -8.60 -0.23
CA ILE A 84 1.19 -9.46 0.68
C ILE A 84 0.00 -10.01 -0.10
N THR A 85 -0.10 -11.34 -0.20
CA THR A 85 -1.27 -12.01 -0.76
C THR A 85 -2.05 -12.64 0.40
N PRO A 86 -3.18 -12.06 0.81
CA PRO A 86 -4.03 -12.60 1.89
C PRO A 86 -4.54 -14.00 1.55
N HIS A 87 -4.65 -14.90 2.53
CA HIS A 87 -5.34 -16.17 2.37
C HIS A 87 -6.86 -15.95 2.27
N GLU A 88 -7.60 -16.97 1.83
CA GLU A 88 -9.05 -16.88 1.53
C GLU A 88 -9.91 -16.51 2.75
N ASP A 89 -9.46 -16.88 3.95
CA ASP A 89 -10.11 -16.58 5.22
C ASP A 89 -9.88 -15.14 5.71
N ILE A 90 -9.03 -14.37 5.02
CA ILE A 90 -8.69 -13.00 5.37
C ILE A 90 -9.26 -12.01 4.36
N ASN A 91 -9.96 -11.00 4.85
CA ASN A 91 -10.41 -9.89 4.01
C ASN A 91 -9.23 -8.96 3.66
N PRO A 92 -8.90 -8.74 2.37
CA PRO A 92 -7.76 -7.92 1.98
C PRO A 92 -7.81 -6.47 2.48
N LYS A 93 -9.01 -5.85 2.46
CA LYS A 93 -9.19 -4.48 2.96
C LYS A 93 -9.01 -4.40 4.47
N TYR A 94 -9.56 -5.38 5.21
CA TYR A 94 -9.36 -5.49 6.65
C TYR A 94 -7.87 -5.62 6.99
N LEU A 95 -7.15 -6.53 6.32
CA LEU A 95 -5.72 -6.74 6.56
C LEU A 95 -4.90 -5.49 6.23
N ALA A 96 -5.18 -4.83 5.10
CA ALA A 96 -4.51 -3.59 4.71
C ALA A 96 -4.66 -2.51 5.78
N ILE A 97 -5.87 -2.31 6.31
CA ILE A 97 -6.14 -1.31 7.36
C ILE A 97 -5.42 -1.68 8.66
N THR A 98 -5.49 -2.96 9.05
CA THR A 98 -4.91 -3.46 10.29
C THR A 98 -3.38 -3.32 10.32
N MET A 99 -2.73 -3.55 9.20
CA MET A 99 -1.27 -3.42 9.08
C MET A 99 -0.82 -1.97 8.86
N ASN A 100 -1.68 -1.12 8.29
CA ASN A 100 -1.33 0.26 7.91
C ASN A 100 -0.92 1.09 9.12
N ARG A 101 0.36 1.47 9.16
CA ARG A 101 0.93 2.27 10.27
C ARG A 101 0.65 1.69 11.66
N ASN A 102 0.57 0.36 11.76
CA ASN A 102 0.35 -0.31 13.03
C ASN A 102 1.52 -0.08 13.99
N LYS A 103 1.22 0.11 15.27
CA LYS A 103 2.20 0.37 16.34
C LYS A 103 3.30 -0.69 16.40
N TYR A 104 2.98 -1.96 16.12
CA TYR A 104 3.95 -3.04 16.04
C TYR A 104 5.08 -2.74 15.05
N PHE A 105 4.77 -2.23 13.87
CA PHE A 105 5.79 -1.89 12.88
C PHE A 105 6.48 -0.56 13.18
N LEU A 106 5.77 0.39 13.78
CA LEU A 106 6.32 1.72 14.09
C LEU A 106 7.36 1.68 15.21
N GLN A 107 7.33 0.69 16.08
CA GLN A 107 8.35 0.54 17.13
C GLN A 107 9.76 0.27 16.61
N PHE A 108 9.91 -0.15 15.35
CA PHE A 108 11.23 -0.37 14.73
C PHE A 108 11.88 0.94 14.25
N ASP A 109 11.16 2.06 14.23
CA ASP A 109 11.71 3.39 13.90
C ASP A 109 12.28 4.03 15.17
N ASP A 110 13.61 4.06 15.27
CA ASP A 110 14.35 4.66 16.40
C ASP A 110 14.50 6.18 16.24
N GLY A 111 14.01 6.76 15.16
CA GLY A 111 14.10 8.19 14.84
C GLY A 111 15.50 8.68 14.47
N VAL A 112 16.51 7.81 14.40
CA VAL A 112 17.91 8.15 14.14
C VAL A 112 18.40 7.57 12.82
N LYS A 113 18.08 6.32 12.55
CA LYS A 113 18.52 5.58 11.35
C LYS A 113 17.37 5.34 10.40
N GLN A 114 17.69 5.03 9.14
CA GLN A 114 16.72 4.51 8.21
C GLN A 114 16.11 3.22 8.77
N THR A 115 14.79 3.20 8.90
CA THR A 115 14.05 2.00 9.29
C THR A 115 13.98 1.04 8.12
N ASN A 116 14.27 -0.24 8.38
CA ASN A 116 14.14 -1.33 7.40
C ASN A 116 13.47 -2.51 8.08
N LEU A 117 12.24 -2.78 7.70
CA LEU A 117 11.50 -3.97 8.11
C LEU A 117 11.85 -5.15 7.20
N SER A 118 11.95 -6.33 7.76
CA SER A 118 12.13 -7.59 7.04
C SER A 118 10.80 -8.32 6.82
N LEU A 119 10.78 -9.33 5.97
CA LEU A 119 9.61 -10.22 5.87
C LEU A 119 9.40 -11.02 7.16
N ASP A 120 10.46 -11.33 7.92
CA ASP A 120 10.38 -11.99 9.21
C ASP A 120 9.64 -11.11 10.25
N ASP A 121 9.91 -9.81 10.27
CA ASP A 121 9.16 -8.85 11.11
C ASP A 121 7.66 -8.84 10.76
N MET A 122 7.33 -8.99 9.48
CA MET A 122 5.94 -9.07 9.03
C MET A 122 5.29 -10.41 9.44
N GLN A 123 6.02 -11.51 9.36
CA GLN A 123 5.53 -12.84 9.76
C GLN A 123 5.28 -12.95 11.26
N LYS A 124 6.07 -12.23 12.07
CA LYS A 124 5.91 -12.12 13.53
C LYS A 124 4.82 -11.16 13.97
N PHE A 125 4.18 -10.46 13.03
CA PHE A 125 3.06 -9.60 13.35
C PHE A 125 1.86 -10.42 13.79
N GLU A 126 1.55 -10.32 15.07
CA GLU A 126 0.38 -10.93 15.67
C GLU A 126 -0.73 -9.90 15.88
N ASN A 127 -1.95 -10.27 15.55
CA ASN A 127 -3.12 -9.45 15.77
C ASN A 127 -4.35 -10.34 16.02
N TYR A 128 -5.35 -9.75 16.64
CA TYR A 128 -6.65 -10.40 16.75
C TYR A 128 -7.38 -10.34 15.39
N TYR A 129 -7.77 -11.50 14.90
CA TYR A 129 -8.55 -11.63 13.65
C TYR A 129 -9.97 -12.09 14.00
N PRO A 130 -10.97 -11.23 13.84
CA PRO A 130 -12.36 -11.62 14.01
C PRO A 130 -12.79 -12.60 12.91
N THR A 131 -14.03 -13.08 12.99
CA THR A 131 -14.59 -13.96 11.95
C THR A 131 -14.50 -13.29 10.57
N LYS A 132 -14.45 -14.11 9.51
CA LYS A 132 -14.39 -13.59 8.11
C LYS A 132 -15.55 -12.64 7.81
N GLU A 133 -16.75 -12.95 8.34
CA GLU A 133 -17.94 -12.11 8.18
C GLU A 133 -17.77 -10.72 8.83
N GLU A 134 -17.14 -10.67 10.01
CA GLU A 134 -16.85 -9.41 10.70
C GLU A 134 -15.76 -8.62 9.95
N GLN A 135 -14.69 -9.29 9.50
CA GLN A 135 -13.68 -8.66 8.65
C GLN A 135 -14.30 -8.04 7.40
N ASP A 136 -15.25 -8.74 6.75
CA ASP A 136 -15.96 -8.26 5.56
C ASP A 136 -16.83 -7.05 5.86
N LYS A 137 -17.50 -7.02 7.03
CA LYS A 137 -18.28 -5.85 7.48
C LYS A 137 -17.38 -4.65 7.72
N ILE A 138 -16.25 -4.85 8.42
CA ILE A 138 -15.25 -3.81 8.69
C ILE A 138 -14.65 -3.30 7.37
N GLY A 139 -14.23 -4.18 6.49
CA GLY A 139 -13.66 -3.82 5.18
C GLY A 139 -14.61 -2.96 4.36
N ARG A 140 -15.90 -3.38 4.23
CA ARG A 140 -16.94 -2.61 3.54
C ARG A 140 -17.23 -1.25 4.19
N PHE A 141 -17.17 -1.17 5.51
CA PHE A 141 -17.36 0.12 6.21
C PHE A 141 -16.27 1.12 5.83
N PHE A 142 -15.01 0.73 5.88
CA PHE A 142 -13.90 1.60 5.49
C PHE A 142 -13.88 1.93 3.99
N GLU A 143 -14.29 1.00 3.13
CA GLU A 143 -14.43 1.26 1.70
C GLU A 143 -15.49 2.35 1.42
N LYS A 144 -16.60 2.34 2.16
CA LYS A 144 -17.60 3.42 2.08
C LYS A 144 -17.03 4.77 2.52
N ILE A 145 -16.22 4.79 3.60
CA ILE A 145 -15.57 6.02 4.07
C ILE A 145 -14.60 6.56 3.00
N ASP A 146 -13.74 5.72 2.43
CA ASP A 146 -12.80 6.11 1.38
C ASP A 146 -13.53 6.70 0.16
N ASN A 147 -14.67 6.10 -0.24
CA ASN A 147 -15.52 6.60 -1.32
C ASN A 147 -16.11 7.98 -0.99
N LEU A 148 -16.59 8.18 0.25
CA LEU A 148 -17.12 9.48 0.69
C LEU A 148 -16.04 10.56 0.70
N ILE A 149 -14.84 10.26 1.19
CA ILE A 149 -13.69 11.18 1.17
C ILE A 149 -13.37 11.58 -0.27
N THR A 150 -13.25 10.60 -1.16
CA THR A 150 -12.96 10.84 -2.59
C THR A 150 -14.02 11.72 -3.25
N LEU A 151 -15.30 11.47 -3.00
CA LEU A 151 -16.39 12.27 -3.53
C LEU A 151 -16.36 13.71 -2.98
N HIS A 152 -16.05 13.87 -1.69
CA HIS A 152 -15.93 15.18 -1.08
C HIS A 152 -14.78 15.99 -1.67
N GLN A 153 -13.62 15.38 -1.82
CA GLN A 153 -12.45 16.00 -2.45
C GLN A 153 -12.74 16.44 -3.90
N ARG A 154 -13.42 15.60 -4.69
CA ARG A 154 -13.84 15.96 -6.06
C ARG A 154 -14.80 17.15 -6.07
N LYS A 155 -15.77 17.20 -5.16
CA LYS A 155 -16.70 18.34 -5.04
C LYS A 155 -15.98 19.64 -4.69
N LEU A 156 -15.03 19.59 -3.74
CA LEU A 156 -14.20 20.74 -3.39
C LEU A 156 -13.40 21.23 -4.59
N PHE A 157 -12.71 20.32 -5.29
CA PHE A 157 -11.93 20.67 -6.49
C PHE A 157 -12.77 21.34 -7.56
N LEU A 158 -13.98 20.83 -7.85
CA LEU A 158 -14.91 21.41 -8.81
C LEU A 158 -15.41 22.80 -8.36
N LYS A 159 -15.63 22.99 -7.05
CA LYS A 159 -16.02 24.29 -6.50
C LYS A 159 -14.91 25.33 -6.66
N TYR A 160 -13.66 24.96 -6.34
CA TYR A 160 -12.51 25.85 -6.54
C TYR A 160 -12.32 26.23 -8.02
N LYS A 161 -12.45 25.27 -8.94
CA LYS A 161 -12.34 25.52 -10.37
C LYS A 161 -13.37 26.51 -10.92
N LYS A 162 -14.58 26.55 -10.33
CA LYS A 162 -15.64 27.52 -10.68
C LYS A 162 -15.43 28.94 -10.11
N ILE A 163 -14.54 29.09 -9.12
CA ILE A 163 -14.24 30.38 -8.48
C ILE A 163 -13.06 31.07 -9.18
N VAL A 164 -12.19 30.30 -9.84
CA VAL A 164 -10.94 30.77 -10.48
C VAL A 164 -11.11 31.04 -11.99
N LEU A 165 -12.27 30.67 -12.57
CA LEU A 165 -12.70 30.99 -13.93
C LEU A 165 -13.76 32.09 -13.89
#